data_b8d67062eee5419f84b2ba469ceba7e4
#
_entry.id   b8d67062eee5419f84b2ba469ceba7e4
#
_cell.length_a   1.000
_cell.length_b   1.000
_cell.length_c   1.000
_cell.angle_alpha   90.00
_cell.angle_beta   90.00
_cell.angle_gamma   90.00
#
_symmetry.space_group_name_H-M   'P 1'
#
loop_
_entity.id
_entity.type
_entity.pdbx_description
1 polymer ?
#
loop_
_entity_poly.entity_id
_entity_poly.type
_entity_poly.pdbx_seq_one_letter_code
_entity_poly.pdbx_strand_id
1 'polypeptide(L)'
;MDEEPEDSVGFQVIALDPGGTTGWSIFQVHPLAMCGDASIPVMANVEWWDAGEFTGPQDDQIDEILEMVEEWPHARLVTEDFHLRQVNAVLDPVEINAILRRETRPRYWVKQQPSLAMGTVPDDRQKAWGYWVPGKPHARDAVKHNITFLKRRKEAEVTAVRKLAADARRIVGSP
;
A
#
# COMPACT_ATOMS: atom_id res chain seq x y z
N MET A 1 -15.63 10.76 -27.82
CA MET A 1 -15.17 11.14 -26.45
C MET A 1 -14.15 10.09 -26.14
N ASP A 2 -12.89 10.42 -26.51
CA ASP A 2 -11.77 9.47 -26.38
C ASP A 2 -11.48 9.35 -24.89
N GLU A 3 -11.77 8.17 -24.32
CA GLU A 3 -11.34 7.84 -22.97
C GLU A 3 -9.81 7.84 -23.00
N GLU A 4 -9.20 8.82 -22.31
CA GLU A 4 -7.77 8.75 -22.06
C GLU A 4 -7.47 7.42 -21.38
N PRO A 5 -6.42 6.70 -21.81
CA PRO A 5 -6.10 5.41 -21.21
C PRO A 5 -5.89 5.60 -19.71
N GLU A 6 -6.57 4.81 -18.89
CA GLU A 6 -6.49 4.81 -17.41
C GLU A 6 -5.04 4.76 -16.86
N ASP A 7 -4.08 4.37 -17.67
CA ASP A 7 -2.65 4.28 -17.32
C ASP A 7 -1.92 5.64 -17.31
N SER A 8 -2.54 6.74 -17.77
CA SER A 8 -1.94 8.09 -17.73
C SER A 8 -2.23 8.84 -16.44
N VAL A 9 -3.23 8.41 -15.68
CA VAL A 9 -3.60 9.00 -14.40
C VAL A 9 -2.87 8.25 -13.29
N GLY A 10 -2.20 8.99 -12.40
CA GLY A 10 -1.60 8.41 -11.19
C GLY A 10 -2.62 7.59 -10.40
N PHE A 11 -2.14 6.65 -9.60
CA PHE A 11 -3.01 5.83 -8.77
C PHE A 11 -2.76 6.08 -7.29
N GLN A 12 -3.82 5.92 -6.50
CA GLN A 12 -3.74 6.04 -5.05
C GLN A 12 -3.52 4.68 -4.40
N VAL A 13 -2.78 4.70 -3.28
CA VAL A 13 -2.66 3.56 -2.38
C VAL A 13 -3.00 4.00 -0.97
N ILE A 14 -4.00 3.40 -0.39
CA ILE A 14 -4.36 3.56 1.02
C ILE A 14 -3.80 2.38 1.78
N ALA A 15 -3.00 2.63 2.80
CA ALA A 15 -2.55 1.58 3.72
C ALA A 15 -3.11 1.82 5.12
N LEU A 16 -3.49 0.72 5.77
CA LEU A 16 -4.04 0.69 7.12
C LEU A 16 -3.24 -0.26 8.00
N ASP A 17 -2.97 0.20 9.22
CA ASP A 17 -2.46 -0.57 10.35
C ASP A 17 -3.57 -0.64 11.41
N PRO A 18 -4.53 -1.59 11.28
CA PRO A 18 -5.71 -1.62 12.13
C PRO A 18 -5.40 -2.14 13.53
N GLY A 19 -6.01 -1.50 14.55
CA GLY A 19 -5.83 -1.84 15.95
C GLY A 19 -6.74 -1.04 16.86
N GLY A 20 -6.46 -1.00 18.16
CA GLY A 20 -7.16 -0.12 19.11
C GLY A 20 -6.98 1.38 18.77
N THR A 21 -5.95 1.71 18.05
CA THR A 21 -5.75 2.94 17.26
C THR A 21 -5.38 2.48 15.86
N THR A 22 -6.11 2.96 14.86
CA THR A 22 -5.83 2.58 13.46
C THR A 22 -4.95 3.63 12.79
N GLY A 23 -3.74 3.22 12.40
CA GLY A 23 -2.89 4.01 11.54
C GLY A 23 -3.36 3.97 10.09
N TRP A 24 -3.28 5.10 9.41
CA TRP A 24 -3.57 5.18 7.98
C TRP A 24 -2.54 6.00 7.23
N SER A 25 -2.36 5.70 5.94
CA SER A 25 -1.59 6.53 5.02
C SER A 25 -2.16 6.44 3.61
N ILE A 26 -2.09 7.55 2.87
CA ILE A 26 -2.48 7.64 1.46
C ILE A 26 -1.28 8.12 0.66
N PHE A 27 -0.97 7.45 -0.46
CA PHE A 27 0.06 7.84 -1.40
C PHE A 27 -0.56 8.03 -2.79
N GLN A 28 -0.36 9.20 -3.38
CA GLN A 28 -0.59 9.44 -4.81
C GLN A 28 0.69 9.12 -5.56
N VAL A 29 0.64 8.20 -6.49
CA VAL A 29 1.81 7.65 -7.17
C VAL A 29 1.71 7.92 -8.67
N HIS A 30 2.75 8.53 -9.24
CA HIS A 30 2.85 8.74 -10.68
C HIS A 30 2.96 7.38 -11.42
N PRO A 31 2.34 7.20 -12.58
CA PRO A 31 2.36 5.93 -13.33
C PRO A 31 3.78 5.42 -13.62
N LEU A 32 4.71 6.33 -13.91
CA LEU A 32 6.12 5.98 -14.17
C LEU A 32 6.80 5.26 -13.01
N ALA A 33 6.31 5.42 -11.78
CA ALA A 33 6.81 4.68 -10.63
C ALA A 33 6.75 3.15 -10.84
N MET A 34 5.74 2.70 -11.60
CA MET A 34 5.46 1.28 -11.82
C MET A 34 5.95 0.77 -13.19
N CYS A 35 6.58 1.62 -14.01
CA CYS A 35 7.19 1.12 -15.25
C CYS A 35 8.28 0.07 -14.92
N GLY A 36 8.49 -0.89 -15.81
CA GLY A 36 9.47 -1.97 -15.60
C GLY A 36 10.94 -1.53 -15.63
N ASP A 37 11.23 -0.24 -15.69
CA ASP A 37 12.58 0.31 -15.65
C ASP A 37 13.10 0.40 -14.20
N ALA A 38 14.12 -0.41 -13.90
CA ALA A 38 14.72 -0.47 -12.58
C ALA A 38 15.47 0.81 -12.17
N SER A 39 15.84 1.67 -13.14
CA SER A 39 16.54 2.93 -12.86
C SER A 39 15.62 4.02 -12.29
N ILE A 40 14.29 3.88 -12.46
CA ILE A 40 13.31 4.82 -11.95
C ILE A 40 12.94 4.47 -10.50
N PRO A 41 13.35 5.24 -9.49
CA PRO A 41 13.04 4.95 -8.10
C PRO A 41 11.56 5.16 -7.81
N VAL A 42 10.90 4.18 -7.19
CA VAL A 42 9.46 4.28 -6.89
C VAL A 42 9.13 5.42 -5.95
N MET A 43 9.95 5.65 -4.94
CA MET A 43 9.71 6.70 -3.93
C MET A 43 9.92 8.13 -4.46
N ALA A 44 10.70 8.31 -5.52
CA ALA A 44 10.88 9.61 -6.18
C ALA A 44 9.65 10.01 -7.04
N ASN A 45 8.71 9.09 -7.24
CA ASN A 45 7.51 9.29 -8.03
C ASN A 45 6.22 9.27 -7.17
N VAL A 46 6.34 9.44 -5.87
CA VAL A 46 5.21 9.77 -5.00
C VAL A 46 4.98 11.27 -5.10
N GLU A 47 3.88 11.67 -5.71
CA GLU A 47 3.54 13.07 -5.97
C GLU A 47 3.01 13.79 -4.74
N TRP A 48 2.26 13.05 -3.95
CA TRP A 48 1.64 13.53 -2.73
C TRP A 48 1.43 12.37 -1.76
N TRP A 49 1.44 12.66 -0.48
CA TRP A 49 1.12 11.71 0.57
C TRP A 49 0.56 12.39 1.81
N ASP A 50 -0.25 11.64 2.57
CA ASP A 50 -0.71 12.01 3.89
C ASP A 50 -0.78 10.77 4.79
N ALA A 51 -0.77 10.98 6.12
CA ALA A 51 -0.88 9.91 7.09
C ALA A 51 -1.35 10.41 8.45
N GLY A 52 -2.11 9.57 9.13
CA GLY A 52 -2.67 9.89 10.43
C GLY A 52 -3.07 8.67 11.23
N GLU A 53 -3.82 8.93 12.29
CA GLU A 53 -4.38 7.91 13.17
C GLU A 53 -5.83 8.22 13.44
N PHE A 54 -6.69 7.21 13.34
CA PHE A 54 -8.04 7.21 13.88
C PHE A 54 -7.99 6.67 15.30
N THR A 55 -8.61 7.37 16.22
CA THR A 55 -8.60 7.05 17.66
C THR A 55 -10.02 7.10 18.20
N GLY A 56 -10.27 6.43 19.32
CA GLY A 56 -11.60 6.40 19.92
C GLY A 56 -12.25 5.02 19.82
N PRO A 57 -13.57 4.94 19.98
CA PRO A 57 -14.32 3.70 19.81
C PRO A 57 -14.09 3.07 18.43
N GLN A 58 -14.12 1.76 18.38
CA GLN A 58 -13.85 1.01 17.14
C GLN A 58 -14.86 1.35 16.02
N ASP A 59 -16.14 1.50 16.37
CA ASP A 59 -17.18 1.83 15.40
C ASP A 59 -16.91 3.20 14.75
N ASP A 60 -16.51 4.20 15.53
CA ASP A 60 -16.16 5.53 15.03
C ASP A 60 -14.95 5.47 14.07
N GLN A 61 -13.93 4.68 14.43
CA GLN A 61 -12.77 4.46 13.56
C GLN A 61 -13.16 3.79 12.25
N ILE A 62 -14.08 2.81 12.28
CA ILE A 62 -14.57 2.12 11.09
C ILE A 62 -15.29 3.12 10.17
N ASP A 63 -16.16 3.97 10.72
CA ASP A 63 -16.89 4.97 9.96
C ASP A 63 -15.91 5.94 9.27
N GLU A 64 -14.91 6.47 10.00
CA GLU A 64 -13.86 7.33 9.44
C GLU A 64 -13.04 6.65 8.32
N ILE A 65 -12.74 5.35 8.47
CA ILE A 65 -12.05 4.58 7.42
C ILE A 65 -12.94 4.41 6.19
N LEU A 66 -14.22 4.12 6.38
CA LEU A 66 -15.16 3.94 5.27
C LEU A 66 -15.32 5.25 4.50
N GLU A 67 -15.50 6.38 5.17
CA GLU A 67 -15.54 7.71 4.54
C GLU A 67 -14.27 7.98 3.73
N MET A 68 -13.10 7.72 4.30
CA MET A 68 -11.82 7.89 3.59
C MET A 68 -11.72 7.01 2.34
N VAL A 69 -12.18 5.75 2.41
CA VAL A 69 -12.13 4.85 1.24
C VAL A 69 -13.16 5.25 0.19
N GLU A 70 -14.31 5.78 0.56
CA GLU A 70 -15.32 6.31 -0.35
C GLU A 70 -14.82 7.54 -1.12
N GLU A 71 -14.02 8.40 -0.48
CA GLU A 71 -13.38 9.54 -1.14
C GLU A 71 -12.41 9.08 -2.26
N TRP A 72 -11.82 7.88 -2.12
CA TRP A 72 -10.83 7.33 -3.05
C TRP A 72 -11.26 5.97 -3.64
N PRO A 73 -12.35 5.90 -4.41
CA PRO A 73 -12.98 4.63 -4.82
C PRO A 73 -12.11 3.75 -5.73
N HIS A 74 -11.07 4.31 -6.34
CA HIS A 74 -10.14 3.59 -7.20
C HIS A 74 -8.80 3.30 -6.52
N ALA A 75 -8.64 3.69 -5.26
CA ALA A 75 -7.42 3.43 -4.51
C ALA A 75 -7.21 1.92 -4.31
N ARG A 76 -5.95 1.54 -4.28
CA ARG A 76 -5.53 0.20 -3.87
C ARG A 76 -5.47 0.17 -2.36
N LEU A 77 -6.21 -0.75 -1.75
CA LEU A 77 -6.24 -0.89 -0.30
C LEU A 77 -5.18 -1.92 0.13
N VAL A 78 -4.30 -1.50 1.02
CA VAL A 78 -3.29 -2.34 1.66
C VAL A 78 -3.59 -2.38 3.16
N THR A 79 -3.73 -3.56 3.73
CA THR A 79 -3.98 -3.71 5.17
C THR A 79 -2.98 -4.67 5.79
N GLU A 80 -2.70 -4.48 7.06
CA GLU A 80 -1.96 -5.48 7.82
C GLU A 80 -2.74 -6.79 7.88
N ASP A 81 -2.04 -7.93 7.61
CA ASP A 81 -2.60 -9.27 7.74
C ASP A 81 -2.38 -9.78 9.17
N PHE A 82 -3.39 -9.59 9.99
CA PHE A 82 -3.33 -9.99 11.39
C PHE A 82 -3.63 -11.48 11.56
N HIS A 83 -2.71 -12.17 12.20
CA HIS A 83 -2.88 -13.58 12.56
C HIS A 83 -3.09 -13.75 14.06
N LEU A 84 -4.23 -14.31 14.46
CA LEU A 84 -4.51 -14.68 15.84
C LEU A 84 -3.54 -15.79 16.27
N ARG A 85 -2.45 -15.42 16.93
CA ARG A 85 -1.45 -16.38 17.44
C ARG A 85 -1.63 -16.71 18.93
N GLN A 86 -2.48 -15.98 19.64
CA GLN A 86 -2.69 -16.12 21.08
C GLN A 86 -4.19 -16.15 21.42
N VAL A 87 -4.53 -16.88 22.49
CA VAL A 87 -5.92 -17.07 22.96
C VAL A 87 -6.57 -15.75 23.41
N ASN A 88 -5.76 -14.76 23.78
CA ASN A 88 -6.21 -13.43 24.23
C ASN A 88 -5.87 -12.32 23.21
N ALA A 89 -5.76 -12.65 21.92
CA ALA A 89 -5.49 -11.66 20.90
C ALA A 89 -6.67 -10.68 20.78
N VAL A 90 -6.36 -9.41 20.60
CA VAL A 90 -7.34 -8.37 20.31
C VAL A 90 -7.95 -8.67 18.95
N LEU A 91 -9.28 -8.68 18.85
CA LEU A 91 -10.01 -9.01 17.63
C LEU A 91 -10.17 -7.82 16.68
N ASP A 92 -9.98 -6.59 17.19
CA ASP A 92 -10.20 -5.34 16.44
C ASP A 92 -9.61 -5.33 15.01
N PRO A 93 -8.34 -5.74 14.77
CA PRO A 93 -7.78 -5.77 13.41
C PRO A 93 -8.51 -6.75 12.49
N VAL A 94 -8.99 -7.86 13.03
CA VAL A 94 -9.71 -8.88 12.25
C VAL A 94 -11.10 -8.39 11.87
N GLU A 95 -11.79 -7.74 12.81
CA GLU A 95 -13.13 -7.17 12.61
C GLU A 95 -13.09 -6.01 11.64
N ILE A 96 -12.17 -5.06 11.82
CA ILE A 96 -11.95 -3.94 10.90
C ILE A 96 -11.72 -4.47 9.48
N ASN A 97 -10.81 -5.41 9.30
CA ASN A 97 -10.53 -6.01 7.99
C ASN A 97 -11.76 -6.73 7.39
N ALA A 98 -12.57 -7.40 8.21
CA ALA A 98 -13.76 -8.10 7.74
C ALA A 98 -14.85 -7.11 7.28
N ILE A 99 -15.07 -6.04 8.03
CA ILE A 99 -16.03 -4.98 7.71
C ILE A 99 -15.59 -4.25 6.43
N LEU A 100 -14.34 -3.82 6.36
CA LEU A 100 -13.79 -3.15 5.17
C LEU A 100 -13.98 -4.01 3.92
N ARG A 101 -13.69 -5.29 3.99
CA ARG A 101 -13.87 -6.21 2.86
C ARG A 101 -15.32 -6.31 2.41
N ARG A 102 -16.25 -6.30 3.36
CA ARG A 102 -17.68 -6.43 3.08
C ARG A 102 -18.26 -5.16 2.48
N GLU A 103 -17.93 -4.01 3.07
CA GLU A 103 -18.55 -2.73 2.73
C GLU A 103 -17.92 -2.09 1.49
N THR A 104 -16.58 -2.05 1.41
CA THR A 104 -15.91 -1.35 0.32
C THR A 104 -15.74 -2.23 -0.93
N ARG A 105 -15.78 -3.57 -0.78
CA ARG A 105 -15.51 -4.53 -1.87
C ARG A 105 -14.34 -4.08 -2.76
N PRO A 106 -13.19 -3.79 -2.17
CA PRO A 106 -12.11 -3.12 -2.87
C PRO A 106 -11.66 -3.93 -4.08
N ARG A 107 -11.59 -3.27 -5.24
CA ARG A 107 -11.14 -3.90 -6.50
C ARG A 107 -9.70 -4.46 -6.36
N TYR A 108 -8.89 -3.77 -5.56
CA TYR A 108 -7.51 -4.17 -5.28
C TYR A 108 -7.26 -4.12 -3.78
N TRP A 109 -7.26 -5.26 -3.15
CA TRP A 109 -6.96 -5.40 -1.73
C TRP A 109 -5.77 -6.33 -1.51
N VAL A 110 -4.77 -5.85 -0.82
CA VAL A 110 -3.55 -6.60 -0.48
C VAL A 110 -3.40 -6.64 1.03
N LYS A 111 -3.29 -7.84 1.57
CA LYS A 111 -2.90 -8.05 2.96
C LYS A 111 -1.39 -8.23 3.06
N GLN A 112 -0.77 -7.56 4.01
CA GLN A 112 0.67 -7.64 4.26
C GLN A 112 0.96 -8.10 5.68
N GLN A 113 1.90 -9.02 5.83
CA GLN A 113 2.37 -9.40 7.16
C GLN A 113 3.15 -8.25 7.81
N PRO A 114 2.96 -7.98 9.13
CA PRO A 114 3.65 -6.92 9.87
C PRO A 114 5.17 -6.99 9.73
N SER A 115 5.72 -8.20 9.90
CA SER A 115 7.16 -8.45 9.80
C SER A 115 7.76 -8.06 8.45
N LEU A 116 6.97 -8.11 7.39
CA LEU A 116 7.40 -7.72 6.06
C LEU A 116 7.60 -6.21 5.95
N ALA A 117 6.64 -5.41 6.41
CA ALA A 117 6.72 -3.95 6.38
C ALA A 117 7.87 -3.45 7.26
N MET A 118 7.98 -3.94 8.48
CA MET A 118 9.04 -3.58 9.43
C MET A 118 10.44 -3.93 8.91
N GLY A 119 10.61 -5.11 8.31
CA GLY A 119 11.90 -5.54 7.74
C GLY A 119 12.30 -4.78 6.47
N THR A 120 11.33 -4.33 5.67
CA THR A 120 11.58 -3.63 4.40
C THR A 120 11.89 -2.15 4.60
N VAL A 121 11.28 -1.50 5.60
CA VAL A 121 11.36 -0.05 5.82
C VAL A 121 11.72 0.25 7.29
N PRO A 122 13.01 0.21 7.64
CA PRO A 122 13.47 0.68 8.95
C PRO A 122 13.17 2.16 9.17
N ASP A 123 13.00 2.58 10.40
CA ASP A 123 12.66 3.96 10.78
C ASP A 123 13.62 5.01 10.21
N ASP A 124 14.93 4.71 10.24
CA ASP A 124 15.95 5.61 9.70
C ASP A 124 15.78 5.86 8.20
N ARG A 125 15.37 4.83 7.47
CA ARG A 125 15.09 4.93 6.03
C ARG A 125 13.81 5.72 5.77
N GLN A 126 12.76 5.51 6.58
CA GLN A 126 11.53 6.29 6.51
C GLN A 126 11.80 7.79 6.73
N LYS A 127 12.63 8.12 7.74
CA LYS A 127 13.09 9.50 8.00
C LYS A 127 13.89 10.08 6.84
N ALA A 128 14.86 9.32 6.32
CA ALA A 128 15.68 9.76 5.21
C ALA A 128 14.90 10.04 3.93
N TRP A 129 13.79 9.36 3.71
CA TRP A 129 12.89 9.58 2.56
C TRP A 129 11.85 10.67 2.80
N GLY A 130 11.77 11.27 4.00
CA GLY A 130 10.80 12.32 4.32
C GLY A 130 9.39 11.82 4.65
N TYR A 131 9.21 10.52 4.91
CA TYR A 131 7.91 9.90 5.22
C TYR A 131 7.71 9.63 6.73
N TRP A 132 8.44 10.35 7.57
CA TRP A 132 8.32 10.18 9.01
C TRP A 132 7.17 10.99 9.59
N VAL A 133 6.29 10.34 10.37
CA VAL A 133 5.17 10.98 11.09
C VAL A 133 5.51 11.05 12.58
N PRO A 134 5.87 12.24 13.12
CA PRO A 134 6.20 12.38 14.53
C PRO A 134 4.99 12.12 15.45
N GLY A 135 5.21 11.44 16.57
CA GLY A 135 4.18 11.24 17.60
C GLY A 135 3.07 10.25 17.25
N LYS A 136 3.05 9.69 16.03
CA LYS A 136 1.99 8.78 15.55
C LYS A 136 2.59 7.43 15.11
N PRO A 137 2.76 6.46 16.03
CA PRO A 137 3.38 5.18 15.71
C PRO A 137 2.60 4.35 14.68
N HIS A 138 1.29 4.27 14.80
CA HIS A 138 0.45 3.49 13.89
C HIS A 138 0.43 4.10 12.47
N ALA A 139 0.40 5.44 12.36
CA ALA A 139 0.54 6.12 11.07
C ALA A 139 1.88 5.78 10.40
N ARG A 140 2.98 5.71 11.18
CA ARG A 140 4.29 5.29 10.64
C ARG A 140 4.27 3.87 10.12
N ASP A 141 3.57 2.97 10.80
CA ASP A 141 3.48 1.58 10.37
C ASP A 141 2.60 1.45 9.12
N ALA A 142 1.51 2.19 9.02
CA ALA A 142 0.73 2.30 7.79
C ALA A 142 1.57 2.85 6.60
N VAL A 143 2.41 3.86 6.83
CA VAL A 143 3.37 4.36 5.82
C VAL A 143 4.36 3.27 5.39
N LYS A 144 4.88 2.45 6.32
CA LYS A 144 5.75 1.31 5.98
C LYS A 144 5.04 0.29 5.08
N HIS A 145 3.76 0.03 5.35
CA HIS A 145 2.94 -0.84 4.51
C HIS A 145 2.80 -0.29 3.08
N ASN A 146 2.55 1.01 2.91
CA ASN A 146 2.50 1.66 1.60
C ASN A 146 3.83 1.53 0.85
N ILE A 147 4.93 1.92 1.47
CA ILE A 147 6.27 1.84 0.87
C ILE A 147 6.61 0.40 0.47
N THR A 148 6.32 -0.57 1.33
CA THR A 148 6.58 -1.99 1.09
C THR A 148 5.78 -2.51 -0.10
N PHE A 149 4.49 -2.14 -0.19
CA PHE A 149 3.64 -2.49 -1.32
C PHE A 149 4.22 -1.95 -2.63
N LEU A 150 4.55 -0.67 -2.69
CA LEU A 150 5.08 -0.02 -3.88
C LEU A 150 6.40 -0.62 -4.33
N LYS A 151 7.32 -0.88 -3.41
CA LYS A 151 8.61 -1.51 -3.73
C LYS A 151 8.44 -2.91 -4.30
N ARG A 152 7.64 -3.76 -3.67
CA ARG A 152 7.41 -5.14 -4.15
C ARG A 152 6.71 -5.17 -5.49
N ARG A 153 5.75 -4.28 -5.71
CA ARG A 153 5.09 -4.17 -7.00
C ARG A 153 6.07 -3.75 -8.09
N LYS A 154 6.93 -2.77 -7.81
CA LYS A 154 8.00 -2.36 -8.72
C LYS A 154 8.95 -3.50 -9.06
N GLU A 155 9.39 -4.27 -8.07
CA GLU A 155 10.25 -5.45 -8.27
C GLU A 155 9.59 -6.50 -9.16
N ALA A 156 8.29 -6.73 -9.00
CA ALA A 156 7.52 -7.62 -9.84
C ALA A 156 7.45 -7.14 -11.29
N GLU A 157 7.20 -5.86 -11.54
CA GLU A 157 7.16 -5.26 -12.88
C GLU A 157 8.53 -5.35 -13.58
N VAL A 158 9.61 -5.00 -12.87
CA VAL A 158 10.98 -5.11 -13.38
C VAL A 158 11.31 -6.57 -13.76
N THR A 159 10.89 -7.51 -12.93
CA THR A 159 11.11 -8.95 -13.18
C THR A 159 10.33 -9.41 -14.41
N ALA A 160 9.08 -8.98 -14.56
CA ALA A 160 8.25 -9.33 -15.72
C ALA A 160 8.86 -8.79 -17.03
N VAL A 161 9.30 -7.54 -17.05
CA VAL A 161 9.97 -6.94 -18.23
C VAL A 161 11.26 -7.68 -18.58
N ARG A 162 12.09 -8.02 -17.59
CA ARG A 162 13.33 -8.80 -17.83
C ARG A 162 13.04 -10.17 -18.41
N LYS A 163 12.01 -10.85 -17.92
CA LYS A 163 11.59 -12.15 -18.44
C LYS A 163 11.14 -12.04 -19.90
N LEU A 164 10.28 -11.08 -20.22
CA LEU A 164 9.83 -10.84 -21.59
C LEU A 164 10.99 -10.56 -22.54
N ALA A 165 11.96 -9.73 -22.11
CA ALA A 165 13.16 -9.45 -22.91
C ALA A 165 14.04 -10.69 -23.13
N ALA A 166 14.14 -11.57 -22.13
CA ALA A 166 14.89 -12.83 -22.27
C ALA A 166 14.19 -13.80 -23.24
N ASP A 167 12.87 -13.92 -23.15
CA ASP A 167 12.07 -14.78 -24.02
C ASP A 167 12.12 -14.29 -25.49
N ALA A 168 12.03 -12.96 -25.70
CA ALA A 168 12.17 -12.36 -27.03
C ALA A 168 13.54 -12.67 -27.66
N ARG A 169 14.64 -12.59 -26.89
CA ARG A 169 16.00 -12.95 -27.39
C ARG A 169 16.11 -14.41 -27.79
N ARG A 170 15.44 -15.32 -27.08
CA ARG A 170 15.41 -16.75 -27.43
C ARG A 170 14.71 -17.01 -28.77
N ILE A 171 13.60 -16.28 -29.01
CA ILE A 171 12.83 -16.42 -30.26
C ILE A 171 13.64 -15.89 -31.44
N VAL A 172 14.28 -14.72 -31.28
CA VAL A 172 15.06 -14.08 -32.38
C VAL A 172 16.43 -14.75 -32.59
N GLY A 173 17.00 -15.34 -31.55
CA GLY A 173 18.32 -15.99 -31.61
C GLY A 173 18.30 -17.49 -31.93
N SER A 174 17.16 -18.11 -32.27
CA SER A 174 17.09 -19.48 -32.73
C SER A 174 17.29 -19.49 -34.25
N PRO A 175 18.37 -20.11 -34.76
CA PRO A 175 18.64 -20.20 -36.20
C PRO A 175 17.62 -21.12 -36.90
#